data_22b6369306f40bd22d51d65f5a4e2d77
#
_entry.id   22b6369306f40bd22d51d65f5a4e2d77
#
_cell.length_a   1.000
_cell.length_b   1.000
_cell.length_c   1.000
_cell.angle_alpha   90.00
_cell.angle_beta   90.00
_cell.angle_gamma   90.00
#
_symmetry.space_group_name_H-M   'P 1'
#
loop_
_entity.id
_entity.type
_entity.pdbx_description
1 polymer ?
#
loop_
_entity_poly.entity_id
_entity_poly.type
_entity_poly.pdbx_seq_one_letter_code
_entity_poly.pdbx_strand_id
1 'polypeptide(L)'
;MSQQTITAREREFLKFAIDSGVLRFGEFTLKSGRVSPYFFNAGLFNTGALLARLARFYAATLAAVEPEDFMLFGPAYKGIPLAAATAAALAERHNRHVPFAFNRKEIKDHGEGGQIVGAEIAGRVVIIDDVVTAGTAVGEAIEIIELAGAQPAALIIALDREEETSENGPSAVQDIRDRLGLTVHAIARFSKLIEYLRDTPNLSNQVSALEAYRDRYGMLGE
;
A
#
# COMPACT_ATOMS: atom_id res chain seq x y z
N MET A 1 16.54 -10.98 15.90
CA MET A 1 16.50 -11.03 14.42
C MET A 1 17.21 -9.82 13.86
N SER A 2 18.11 -9.99 12.87
CA SER A 2 18.83 -8.85 12.27
C SER A 2 17.82 -7.96 11.54
N GLN A 3 17.67 -6.71 11.98
CA GLN A 3 16.93 -5.72 11.22
C GLN A 3 17.56 -5.62 9.82
N GLN A 4 16.83 -6.04 8.80
CA GLN A 4 17.30 -5.86 7.43
C GLN A 4 17.51 -4.37 7.17
N THR A 5 18.69 -4.00 6.72
CA THR A 5 19.01 -2.61 6.35
C THR A 5 18.08 -2.14 5.22
N ILE A 6 17.73 -0.84 5.25
CA ILE A 6 16.91 -0.22 4.21
C ILE A 6 17.50 -0.47 2.81
N THR A 7 16.68 -0.96 1.89
CA THR A 7 17.08 -1.23 0.51
C THR A 7 17.19 0.04 -0.32
N ALA A 8 17.91 0.00 -1.44
CA ALA A 8 18.00 1.12 -2.37
C ALA A 8 16.61 1.54 -2.91
N ARG A 9 15.71 0.58 -3.16
CA ARG A 9 14.34 0.84 -3.63
C ARG A 9 13.51 1.55 -2.57
N GLU A 10 13.54 1.12 -1.31
CA GLU A 10 12.84 1.79 -0.21
C GLU A 10 13.35 3.22 -0.03
N ARG A 11 14.68 3.43 -0.09
CA ARG A 11 15.30 4.75 -0.05
C ARG A 11 14.81 5.67 -1.16
N GLU A 12 14.79 5.17 -2.37
CA GLU A 12 14.33 5.94 -3.53
C GLU A 12 12.84 6.26 -3.45
N PHE A 13 12.01 5.34 -2.98
CA PHE A 13 10.59 5.56 -2.76
C PHE A 13 10.34 6.61 -1.67
N LEU A 14 11.00 6.50 -0.52
CA LEU A 14 10.84 7.47 0.58
C LEU A 14 11.29 8.87 0.15
N LYS A 15 12.44 8.97 -0.54
CA LYS A 15 12.87 10.24 -1.14
C LYS A 15 11.81 10.80 -2.09
N PHE A 16 11.27 9.99 -2.97
CA PHE A 16 10.24 10.38 -3.91
C PHE A 16 8.96 10.86 -3.21
N ALA A 17 8.51 10.17 -2.17
CA ALA A 17 7.32 10.55 -1.41
C ALA A 17 7.51 11.89 -0.67
N ILE A 18 8.72 12.16 -0.15
CA ILE A 18 9.08 13.43 0.49
C ILE A 18 9.18 14.55 -0.54
N ASP A 19 9.94 14.37 -1.62
CA ASP A 19 10.14 15.39 -2.66
C ASP A 19 8.83 15.82 -3.33
N SER A 20 7.87 14.90 -3.46
CA SER A 20 6.54 15.17 -4.03
C SER A 20 5.53 15.73 -3.01
N GLY A 21 5.91 15.89 -1.75
CA GLY A 21 5.04 16.37 -0.68
C GLY A 21 3.95 15.39 -0.27
N VAL A 22 4.01 14.15 -0.73
CA VAL A 22 3.10 13.05 -0.32
C VAL A 22 3.36 12.64 1.11
N LEU A 23 4.64 12.53 1.49
CA LEU A 23 5.10 12.30 2.85
C LEU A 23 5.60 13.64 3.43
N ARG A 24 4.96 14.10 4.49
CA ARG A 24 5.27 15.36 5.17
C ARG A 24 5.47 15.15 6.65
N PHE A 25 6.30 15.99 7.25
CA PHE A 25 6.57 16.02 8.67
C PHE A 25 5.94 17.26 9.32
N GLY A 26 5.47 17.13 10.55
CA GLY A 26 4.78 18.17 11.30
C GLY A 26 3.80 17.53 12.28
N GLU A 27 2.86 18.30 12.77
CA GLU A 27 1.82 17.84 13.69
C GLU A 27 0.50 17.66 12.94
N PHE A 28 0.02 16.40 12.87
CA PHE A 28 -1.20 16.04 12.13
C PHE A 28 -2.17 15.27 13.01
N THR A 29 -3.37 15.80 13.22
CA THR A 29 -4.44 15.07 13.91
C THR A 29 -5.07 14.06 12.94
N LEU A 30 -4.96 12.78 13.27
CA LEU A 30 -5.56 11.68 12.50
C LEU A 30 -7.04 11.52 12.83
N LYS A 31 -7.78 10.78 11.99
CA LYS A 31 -9.21 10.45 12.25
C LYS A 31 -9.44 9.72 13.57
N SER A 32 -8.46 9.01 14.06
CA SER A 32 -8.48 8.35 15.39
C SER A 32 -8.33 9.32 16.57
N GLY A 33 -8.07 10.60 16.33
CA GLY A 33 -7.72 11.59 17.35
C GLY A 33 -6.23 11.60 17.74
N ARG A 34 -5.43 10.65 17.26
CA ARG A 34 -3.98 10.61 17.51
C ARG A 34 -3.29 11.78 16.80
N VAL A 35 -2.30 12.37 17.44
CA VAL A 35 -1.43 13.37 16.83
C VAL A 35 -0.20 12.66 16.27
N SER A 36 -0.02 12.68 14.95
CA SER A 36 1.07 12.04 14.24
C SER A 36 2.13 13.05 13.81
N PRO A 37 3.43 12.77 13.98
CA PRO A 37 4.51 13.65 13.54
C PRO A 37 4.75 13.59 12.02
N TYR A 38 4.02 12.76 11.30
CA TYR A 38 4.08 12.65 9.85
C TYR A 38 2.69 12.40 9.25
N PHE A 39 2.56 12.71 7.97
CA PHE A 39 1.35 12.43 7.22
C PHE A 39 1.70 11.93 5.82
N PHE A 40 1.13 10.78 5.43
CA PHE A 40 1.25 10.22 4.09
C PHE A 40 -0.08 10.39 3.35
N ASN A 41 -0.07 11.23 2.31
CA ASN A 41 -1.25 11.50 1.49
C ASN A 41 -1.03 11.05 0.05
N ALA A 42 -1.37 9.81 -0.24
CA ALA A 42 -1.24 9.25 -1.59
C ALA A 42 -2.10 9.98 -2.65
N GLY A 43 -3.14 10.71 -2.24
CA GLY A 43 -3.93 11.55 -3.15
C GLY A 43 -3.14 12.65 -3.84
N LEU A 44 -1.94 12.97 -3.37
CA LEU A 44 -1.04 13.92 -4.00
C LEU A 44 -0.19 13.32 -5.14
N PHE A 45 -0.25 12.01 -5.37
CA PHE A 45 0.22 11.41 -6.61
C PHE A 45 -0.75 11.65 -7.76
N ASN A 46 -1.12 12.90 -7.99
CA ASN A 46 -2.24 13.36 -8.82
C ASN A 46 -1.87 13.84 -10.22
N THR A 47 -0.65 13.59 -10.65
CA THR A 47 -0.21 13.83 -12.04
C THR A 47 0.23 12.53 -12.70
N GLY A 48 0.17 12.46 -14.04
CA GLY A 48 0.62 11.29 -14.78
C GLY A 48 2.07 10.90 -14.47
N ALA A 49 2.96 11.89 -14.30
CA ALA A 49 4.36 11.64 -13.96
C ALA A 49 4.54 11.04 -12.57
N LEU A 50 3.84 11.56 -11.56
CA LEU A 50 3.88 11.05 -10.19
C LEU A 50 3.27 9.66 -10.11
N LEU A 51 2.10 9.46 -10.73
CA LEU A 51 1.43 8.16 -10.76
C LEU A 51 2.28 7.10 -11.48
N ALA A 52 2.85 7.43 -12.63
CA ALA A 52 3.71 6.52 -13.37
C ALA A 52 4.97 6.12 -12.57
N ARG A 53 5.57 7.08 -11.83
CA ARG A 53 6.70 6.78 -10.95
C ARG A 53 6.30 5.90 -9.77
N LEU A 54 5.17 6.18 -9.13
CA LEU A 54 4.62 5.34 -8.06
C LEU A 54 4.36 3.91 -8.56
N ALA A 55 3.71 3.77 -9.71
CA ALA A 55 3.41 2.48 -10.32
C ALA A 55 4.67 1.62 -10.58
N ARG A 56 5.81 2.24 -10.92
CA ARG A 56 7.10 1.54 -11.06
C ARG A 56 7.58 0.94 -9.73
N PHE A 57 7.37 1.62 -8.61
CA PHE A 57 7.72 1.06 -7.29
C PHE A 57 6.83 -0.14 -6.95
N TYR A 58 5.52 -0.05 -7.19
CA TYR A 58 4.61 -1.19 -7.04
C TYR A 58 5.03 -2.36 -7.93
N ALA A 59 5.25 -2.10 -9.22
CA ALA A 59 5.64 -3.12 -10.18
C ALA A 59 6.97 -3.80 -9.80
N ALA A 60 7.98 -3.03 -9.41
CA ALA A 60 9.28 -3.56 -8.98
C ALA A 60 9.18 -4.38 -7.69
N THR A 61 8.28 -4.00 -6.78
CA THR A 61 8.03 -4.77 -5.55
C THR A 61 7.33 -6.08 -5.90
N LEU A 62 6.24 -6.03 -6.66
CA LEU A 62 5.49 -7.23 -7.08
C LEU A 62 6.36 -8.21 -7.89
N ALA A 63 7.15 -7.70 -8.82
CA ALA A 63 8.06 -8.54 -9.60
C ALA A 63 9.09 -9.28 -8.74
N ALA A 64 9.44 -8.75 -7.57
CA ALA A 64 10.39 -9.36 -6.65
C ALA A 64 9.74 -10.36 -5.67
N VAL A 65 8.45 -10.17 -5.32
CA VAL A 65 7.81 -10.95 -4.24
C VAL A 65 6.72 -11.90 -4.73
N GLU A 66 6.18 -11.68 -5.94
CA GLU A 66 5.14 -12.51 -6.56
C GLU A 66 5.69 -13.19 -7.82
N PRO A 67 6.33 -14.36 -7.69
CA PRO A 67 6.93 -15.05 -8.83
C PRO A 67 5.90 -15.72 -9.76
N GLU A 68 4.73 -16.08 -9.22
CA GLU A 68 3.65 -16.74 -9.96
C GLU A 68 2.80 -15.73 -10.73
N ASP A 69 1.97 -16.25 -11.65
CA ASP A 69 0.99 -15.42 -12.36
C ASP A 69 -0.12 -14.97 -11.40
N PHE A 70 -0.52 -13.72 -11.56
CA PHE A 70 -1.61 -13.10 -10.80
C PHE A 70 -2.34 -12.07 -11.65
N MET A 71 -3.50 -11.64 -11.18
CA MET A 71 -4.15 -10.42 -11.63
C MET A 71 -4.16 -9.36 -10.53
N LEU A 72 -4.31 -8.10 -10.89
CA LEU A 72 -4.45 -6.99 -9.94
C LEU A 72 -5.92 -6.65 -9.71
N PHE A 73 -6.28 -6.42 -8.45
CA PHE A 73 -7.58 -5.88 -8.08
C PHE A 73 -7.41 -4.57 -7.31
N GLY A 74 -7.96 -3.48 -7.85
CA GLY A 74 -7.90 -2.15 -7.25
C GLY A 74 -9.23 -1.73 -6.62
N PRO A 75 -9.42 -1.82 -5.29
CA PRO A 75 -10.65 -1.37 -4.65
C PRO A 75 -10.96 0.11 -4.93
N ALA A 76 -12.22 0.44 -5.20
CA ALA A 76 -12.65 1.82 -5.40
C ALA A 76 -12.47 2.66 -4.11
N TYR A 77 -11.90 3.87 -4.21
CA TYR A 77 -11.56 4.54 -5.48
C TYR A 77 -10.05 4.60 -5.75
N LYS A 78 -9.20 4.60 -4.70
CA LYS A 78 -7.76 4.81 -4.83
C LYS A 78 -7.05 3.64 -5.52
N GLY A 79 -7.53 2.42 -5.30
CA GLY A 79 -6.99 1.23 -5.95
C GLY A 79 -7.12 1.24 -7.47
N ILE A 80 -8.14 1.93 -8.03
CA ILE A 80 -8.40 1.97 -9.47
C ILE A 80 -7.18 2.48 -10.26
N PRO A 81 -6.72 3.73 -10.06
CA PRO A 81 -5.55 4.22 -10.78
C PRO A 81 -4.28 3.44 -10.46
N LEU A 82 -4.16 2.92 -9.23
CA LEU A 82 -2.99 2.13 -8.83
C LEU A 82 -2.93 0.81 -9.60
N ALA A 83 -4.03 0.06 -9.72
CA ALA A 83 -4.08 -1.20 -10.44
C ALA A 83 -3.75 -0.99 -11.93
N ALA A 84 -4.40 -0.04 -12.59
CA ALA A 84 -4.19 0.24 -14.00
C ALA A 84 -2.75 0.68 -14.31
N ALA A 85 -2.22 1.64 -13.54
CA ALA A 85 -0.87 2.14 -13.75
C ALA A 85 0.20 1.09 -13.43
N THR A 86 -0.03 0.25 -12.39
CA THR A 86 0.91 -0.82 -12.02
C THR A 86 0.91 -1.95 -13.05
N ALA A 87 -0.25 -2.33 -13.60
CA ALA A 87 -0.32 -3.30 -14.70
C ALA A 87 0.47 -2.82 -15.93
N ALA A 88 0.33 -1.54 -16.31
CA ALA A 88 1.11 -0.94 -17.38
C ALA A 88 2.62 -0.97 -17.07
N ALA A 89 3.03 -0.61 -15.85
CA ALA A 89 4.43 -0.63 -15.44
C ALA A 89 5.02 -2.05 -15.39
N LEU A 90 4.25 -3.06 -14.99
CA LEU A 90 4.65 -4.48 -15.04
C LEU A 90 4.91 -4.94 -16.48
N ALA A 91 4.03 -4.56 -17.43
CA ALA A 91 4.22 -4.88 -18.83
C ALA A 91 5.47 -4.21 -19.42
N GLU A 92 5.63 -2.89 -19.21
CA GLU A 92 6.76 -2.12 -19.77
C GLU A 92 8.12 -2.48 -19.20
N ARG A 93 8.18 -2.74 -17.88
CA ARG A 93 9.45 -2.83 -17.14
C ARG A 93 9.86 -4.25 -16.78
N HIS A 94 8.90 -5.15 -16.70
CA HIS A 94 9.11 -6.52 -16.22
C HIS A 94 8.64 -7.58 -17.21
N ASN A 95 8.12 -7.15 -18.39
CA ASN A 95 7.55 -8.05 -19.41
C ASN A 95 6.50 -9.00 -18.84
N ARG A 96 5.69 -8.51 -17.87
CA ARG A 96 4.60 -9.25 -17.22
C ARG A 96 3.26 -8.63 -17.62
N HIS A 97 2.49 -9.36 -18.41
CA HIS A 97 1.16 -8.94 -18.89
C HIS A 97 0.08 -9.33 -17.88
N VAL A 98 -0.03 -8.55 -16.82
CA VAL A 98 -0.92 -8.81 -15.69
C VAL A 98 -2.31 -8.22 -15.97
N PRO A 99 -3.39 -9.05 -15.98
CA PRO A 99 -4.76 -8.54 -16.04
C PRO A 99 -5.07 -7.69 -14.81
N PHE A 100 -6.00 -6.73 -14.97
CA PHE A 100 -6.48 -5.97 -13.81
C PHE A 100 -7.99 -5.73 -13.87
N ALA A 101 -8.59 -5.61 -12.68
CA ALA A 101 -9.97 -5.26 -12.48
C ALA A 101 -10.13 -4.33 -11.27
N PHE A 102 -11.28 -3.70 -11.17
CA PHE A 102 -11.68 -2.89 -10.02
C PHE A 102 -13.19 -2.93 -9.83
N ASN A 103 -13.66 -2.61 -8.63
CA ASN A 103 -15.10 -2.51 -8.36
C ASN A 103 -15.61 -1.07 -8.53
N ARG A 104 -16.90 -0.96 -8.85
CA ARG A 104 -17.69 0.27 -8.64
C ARG A 104 -18.33 0.22 -7.27
N LYS A 105 -18.53 1.37 -6.62
CA LYS A 105 -19.34 1.44 -5.39
C LYS A 105 -20.83 1.38 -5.66
N GLU A 106 -21.27 1.78 -6.85
CA GLU A 106 -22.65 1.72 -7.29
C GLU A 106 -22.80 0.71 -8.45
N ILE A 107 -23.78 -0.18 -8.30
CA ILE A 107 -24.15 -1.14 -9.36
C ILE A 107 -24.84 -0.37 -10.49
N LYS A 108 -24.41 -0.57 -11.73
CA LYS A 108 -25.11 -0.04 -12.91
C LYS A 108 -26.01 -1.11 -13.50
N ASP A 109 -27.29 -0.74 -13.73
CA ASP A 109 -28.31 -1.61 -14.31
C ASP A 109 -28.29 -1.62 -15.85
N HIS A 110 -27.47 -0.78 -16.50
CA HIS A 110 -27.44 -0.59 -17.94
C HIS A 110 -26.03 -0.57 -18.54
N GLY A 111 -25.89 -1.06 -19.76
CA GLY A 111 -24.65 -1.14 -20.54
C GLY A 111 -23.80 -2.33 -20.12
N GLU A 112 -22.48 -2.14 -19.95
CA GLU A 112 -21.62 -3.11 -19.27
C GLU A 112 -22.01 -3.15 -17.79
N GLY A 113 -23.11 -3.84 -17.49
CA GLY A 113 -23.70 -3.96 -16.16
C GLY A 113 -22.73 -4.61 -15.16
N GLY A 114 -23.12 -4.55 -13.87
CA GLY A 114 -22.36 -5.20 -12.79
C GLY A 114 -21.48 -4.27 -11.98
N GLN A 115 -20.88 -4.84 -10.97
CA GLN A 115 -20.04 -4.14 -10.00
C GLN A 115 -18.56 -4.10 -10.42
N ILE A 116 -18.13 -5.02 -11.29
CA ILE A 116 -16.73 -5.19 -11.69
C ILE A 116 -16.48 -4.58 -13.07
N VAL A 117 -15.31 -3.97 -13.22
CA VAL A 117 -14.81 -3.39 -14.48
C VAL A 117 -13.39 -3.89 -14.71
N GLY A 118 -13.07 -4.23 -15.95
CA GLY A 118 -11.77 -4.74 -16.37
C GLY A 118 -11.80 -6.21 -16.75
N ALA A 119 -10.75 -6.94 -16.44
CA ALA A 119 -10.67 -8.36 -16.73
C ALA A 119 -11.62 -9.18 -15.84
N GLU A 120 -12.02 -10.35 -16.29
CA GLU A 120 -12.72 -11.34 -15.47
C GLU A 120 -11.83 -11.73 -14.28
N ILE A 121 -12.42 -11.74 -13.07
CA ILE A 121 -11.68 -12.07 -11.85
C ILE A 121 -11.48 -13.59 -11.80
N ALA A 122 -10.23 -14.04 -11.89
CA ALA A 122 -9.89 -15.46 -11.92
C ALA A 122 -8.49 -15.73 -11.34
N GLY A 123 -8.27 -16.94 -10.87
CA GLY A 123 -6.97 -17.41 -10.39
C GLY A 123 -6.49 -16.68 -9.13
N ARG A 124 -5.21 -16.38 -9.07
CA ARG A 124 -4.57 -15.63 -7.97
C ARG A 124 -4.77 -14.14 -8.15
N VAL A 125 -5.26 -13.46 -7.12
CA VAL A 125 -5.57 -12.02 -7.17
C VAL A 125 -4.76 -11.28 -6.12
N VAL A 126 -3.98 -10.30 -6.57
CA VAL A 126 -3.26 -9.37 -5.68
C VAL A 126 -4.07 -8.08 -5.58
N ILE A 127 -4.49 -7.75 -4.37
CA ILE A 127 -5.16 -6.49 -4.06
C ILE A 127 -4.11 -5.38 -3.97
N ILE A 128 -4.42 -4.20 -4.52
CA ILE A 128 -3.52 -3.05 -4.49
C ILE A 128 -4.21 -1.83 -3.87
N ASP A 129 -3.60 -1.26 -2.82
CA ASP A 129 -4.09 -0.02 -2.17
C ASP A 129 -2.92 0.89 -1.78
N ASP A 130 -3.20 2.11 -1.30
CA ASP A 130 -2.17 3.07 -0.87
C ASP A 130 -1.63 2.79 0.54
N VAL A 131 -2.49 2.74 1.52
CA VAL A 131 -2.22 2.41 2.92
C VAL A 131 -3.42 1.69 3.52
N VAL A 132 -3.21 0.89 4.54
CA VAL A 132 -4.30 0.27 5.29
C VAL A 132 -4.39 0.86 6.70
N THR A 133 -5.64 0.98 7.18
CA THR A 133 -5.96 1.40 8.55
C THR A 133 -6.85 0.35 9.23
N ALA A 134 -8.13 0.29 8.92
CA ALA A 134 -9.07 -0.69 9.48
C ALA A 134 -9.30 -1.93 8.59
N GLY A 135 -8.72 -1.97 7.39
CA GLY A 135 -8.84 -3.10 6.47
C GLY A 135 -10.22 -3.30 5.83
N THR A 136 -11.18 -2.38 6.00
CA THR A 136 -12.56 -2.52 5.47
C THR A 136 -12.58 -2.69 3.96
N ALA A 137 -11.87 -1.84 3.22
CA ALA A 137 -11.81 -1.93 1.75
C ALA A 137 -11.14 -3.24 1.28
N VAL A 138 -10.18 -3.75 2.06
CA VAL A 138 -9.52 -5.04 1.79
C VAL A 138 -10.49 -6.19 2.02
N GLY A 139 -11.29 -6.15 3.11
CA GLY A 139 -12.33 -7.15 3.38
C GLY A 139 -13.38 -7.20 2.28
N GLU A 140 -13.90 -6.03 1.86
CA GLU A 140 -14.85 -5.94 0.74
C GLU A 140 -14.24 -6.50 -0.58
N ALA A 141 -12.96 -6.23 -0.83
CA ALA A 141 -12.27 -6.75 -2.01
C ALA A 141 -12.12 -8.28 -1.97
N ILE A 142 -11.82 -8.85 -0.80
CA ILE A 142 -11.73 -10.31 -0.60
C ILE A 142 -13.07 -10.96 -0.90
N GLU A 143 -14.17 -10.44 -0.34
CA GLU A 143 -15.52 -10.97 -0.60
C GLU A 143 -15.86 -10.97 -2.10
N ILE A 144 -15.53 -9.88 -2.82
CA ILE A 144 -15.75 -9.79 -4.27
C ILE A 144 -14.94 -10.85 -5.02
N ILE A 145 -13.68 -11.04 -4.66
CA ILE A 145 -12.77 -12.00 -5.30
C ILE A 145 -13.24 -13.43 -5.06
N GLU A 146 -13.62 -13.76 -3.83
CA GLU A 146 -14.11 -15.10 -3.46
C GLU A 146 -15.46 -15.41 -4.11
N LEU A 147 -16.38 -14.44 -4.18
CA LEU A 147 -17.66 -14.59 -4.89
C LEU A 147 -17.47 -14.85 -6.39
N ALA A 148 -16.39 -14.37 -6.99
CA ALA A 148 -16.01 -14.68 -8.37
C ALA A 148 -15.34 -16.06 -8.52
N GLY A 149 -15.14 -16.82 -7.42
CA GLY A 149 -14.46 -18.11 -7.43
C GLY A 149 -12.93 -18.01 -7.57
N ALA A 150 -12.35 -16.85 -7.38
CA ALA A 150 -10.93 -16.60 -7.43
C ALA A 150 -10.28 -16.60 -6.02
N GLN A 151 -8.96 -16.60 -5.96
CA GLN A 151 -8.20 -16.69 -4.71
C GLN A 151 -7.53 -15.34 -4.38
N PRO A 152 -7.92 -14.67 -3.26
CA PRO A 152 -7.11 -13.58 -2.72
C PRO A 152 -5.72 -14.11 -2.34
N ALA A 153 -4.67 -13.59 -2.95
CA ALA A 153 -3.31 -14.11 -2.79
C ALA A 153 -2.44 -13.22 -1.91
N ALA A 154 -2.49 -11.92 -2.15
CA ALA A 154 -1.73 -10.93 -1.41
C ALA A 154 -2.39 -9.54 -1.47
N LEU A 155 -1.95 -8.67 -0.58
CA LEU A 155 -2.18 -7.24 -0.62
C LEU A 155 -0.84 -6.53 -0.80
N ILE A 156 -0.79 -5.52 -1.69
CA ILE A 156 0.35 -4.62 -1.78
C ILE A 156 -0.06 -3.19 -1.46
N ILE A 157 0.73 -2.52 -0.61
CA ILE A 157 0.53 -1.12 -0.19
C ILE A 157 1.80 -0.29 -0.39
N ALA A 158 1.63 1.03 -0.44
CA ALA A 158 2.77 1.94 -0.57
C ALA A 158 3.58 2.05 0.73
N LEU A 159 2.88 2.22 1.86
CA LEU A 159 3.51 2.41 3.17
C LEU A 159 2.79 1.59 4.23
N ASP A 160 3.53 0.69 4.88
CA ASP A 160 3.11 0.08 6.13
C ASP A 160 3.48 1.03 7.27
N ARG A 161 2.47 1.48 7.99
CA ARG A 161 2.64 2.45 9.08
C ARG A 161 3.15 1.81 10.37
N GLU A 162 3.10 0.49 10.47
CA GLU A 162 3.50 -0.29 11.66
C GLU A 162 2.85 0.23 12.96
N GLU A 163 1.62 0.73 12.86
CA GLU A 163 0.85 1.32 13.97
C GLU A 163 -0.22 0.36 14.48
N GLU A 164 -0.39 0.32 15.79
CA GLU A 164 -1.49 -0.39 16.44
C GLU A 164 -2.85 0.17 16.00
N THR A 165 -3.80 -0.73 15.68
CA THR A 165 -5.18 -0.36 15.30
C THR A 165 -6.01 0.08 16.51
N SER A 166 -5.66 -0.42 17.70
CA SER A 166 -6.25 -0.08 18.99
C SER A 166 -5.17 -0.16 20.07
N GLU A 167 -5.47 0.28 21.29
CA GLU A 167 -4.53 0.20 22.42
C GLU A 167 -4.14 -1.26 22.69
N ASN A 168 -2.85 -1.57 22.60
CA ASN A 168 -2.27 -2.92 22.67
C ASN A 168 -2.83 -3.92 21.63
N GLY A 169 -3.39 -3.43 20.54
CA GLY A 169 -3.89 -4.26 19.43
C GLY A 169 -2.82 -4.55 18.39
N PRO A 170 -3.12 -5.45 17.43
CA PRO A 170 -2.23 -5.70 16.30
C PRO A 170 -2.10 -4.47 15.41
N SER A 171 -1.04 -4.42 14.59
CA SER A 171 -1.00 -3.45 13.49
C SER A 171 -2.07 -3.79 12.43
N ALA A 172 -2.41 -2.79 11.59
CA ALA A 172 -3.35 -3.04 10.49
C ALA A 172 -2.87 -4.17 9.56
N VAL A 173 -1.58 -4.25 9.30
CA VAL A 173 -0.98 -5.32 8.50
C VAL A 173 -1.05 -6.66 9.23
N GLN A 174 -0.78 -6.69 10.54
CA GLN A 174 -0.90 -7.91 11.33
C GLN A 174 -2.35 -8.42 11.39
N ASP A 175 -3.31 -7.53 11.65
CA ASP A 175 -4.74 -7.87 11.65
C ASP A 175 -5.18 -8.48 10.31
N ILE A 176 -4.74 -7.92 9.19
CA ILE A 176 -5.03 -8.47 7.85
C ILE A 176 -4.42 -9.87 7.68
N ARG A 177 -3.19 -10.09 8.12
CA ARG A 177 -2.55 -11.40 8.06
C ARG A 177 -3.27 -12.43 8.90
N ASP A 178 -3.57 -12.09 10.15
CA ASP A 178 -4.10 -13.03 11.14
C ASP A 178 -5.60 -13.31 10.88
N ARG A 179 -6.37 -12.29 10.57
CA ARG A 179 -7.82 -12.40 10.39
C ARG A 179 -8.23 -12.81 8.98
N LEU A 180 -7.53 -12.35 7.96
CA LEU A 180 -7.87 -12.58 6.55
C LEU A 180 -6.92 -13.57 5.86
N GLY A 181 -5.88 -14.05 6.53
CA GLY A 181 -4.92 -15.00 5.98
C GLY A 181 -4.10 -14.46 4.78
N LEU A 182 -4.07 -13.14 4.60
CA LEU A 182 -3.53 -12.51 3.40
C LEU A 182 -2.08 -12.06 3.62
N THR A 183 -1.17 -12.44 2.73
CA THR A 183 0.19 -11.91 2.72
C THR A 183 0.16 -10.41 2.38
N VAL A 184 0.83 -9.58 3.18
CA VAL A 184 0.90 -8.13 2.93
C VAL A 184 2.32 -7.72 2.57
N HIS A 185 2.47 -7.11 1.40
CA HIS A 185 3.69 -6.49 0.92
C HIS A 185 3.58 -4.97 1.01
N ALA A 186 4.66 -4.30 1.39
CA ALA A 186 4.74 -2.85 1.37
C ALA A 186 5.96 -2.39 0.57
N ILE A 187 5.85 -1.27 -0.15
CA ILE A 187 7.00 -0.67 -0.83
C ILE A 187 7.99 -0.15 0.20
N ALA A 188 7.50 0.47 1.28
CA ALA A 188 8.31 0.87 2.43
C ALA A 188 7.52 0.68 3.73
N ARG A 189 8.24 0.70 4.87
CA ARG A 189 7.69 0.62 6.23
C ARG A 189 8.08 1.83 7.04
N PHE A 190 7.34 2.12 8.09
CA PHE A 190 7.62 3.25 8.98
C PHE A 190 9.00 3.12 9.66
N SER A 191 9.39 1.93 10.06
CA SER A 191 10.74 1.66 10.59
C SER A 191 11.85 2.04 9.60
N LYS A 192 11.62 1.81 8.29
CA LYS A 192 12.56 2.20 7.23
C LYS A 192 12.55 3.71 6.94
N LEU A 193 11.43 4.39 7.19
CA LEU A 193 11.39 5.84 7.17
C LEU A 193 12.31 6.44 8.25
N ILE A 194 12.25 5.94 9.48
CA ILE A 194 13.14 6.39 10.56
C ILE A 194 14.62 6.16 10.19
N GLU A 195 14.95 4.98 9.65
CA GLU A 195 16.30 4.65 9.19
C GLU A 195 16.76 5.61 8.07
N TYR A 196 15.90 5.87 7.09
CA TYR A 196 16.18 6.83 6.01
C TYR A 196 16.48 8.24 6.53
N LEU A 197 15.69 8.72 7.50
CA LEU A 197 15.87 10.07 8.07
C LEU A 197 17.14 10.20 8.89
N ARG A 198 17.56 9.16 9.61
CA ARG A 198 18.84 9.14 10.33
C ARG A 198 20.02 9.35 9.39
N ASP A 199 19.96 8.74 8.21
CA ASP A 199 21.00 8.84 7.19
C ASP A 199 20.89 10.11 6.31
N THR A 200 19.89 10.97 6.55
CA THR A 200 19.64 12.17 5.76
C THR A 200 19.81 13.42 6.63
N PRO A 201 20.96 14.10 6.58
CA PRO A 201 21.32 15.17 7.55
C PRO A 201 20.27 16.28 7.69
N ASN A 202 19.68 16.72 6.56
CA ASN A 202 18.68 17.80 6.53
C ASN A 202 17.32 17.40 7.12
N LEU A 203 17.08 16.12 7.41
CA LEU A 203 15.82 15.58 7.92
C LEU A 203 15.98 14.88 9.28
N SER A 204 17.20 14.79 9.79
CA SER A 204 17.50 14.08 11.04
C SER A 204 16.82 14.68 12.29
N ASN A 205 16.45 15.96 12.23
CA ASN A 205 15.66 16.63 13.27
C ASN A 205 14.25 16.05 13.45
N GLN A 206 13.72 15.32 12.47
CA GLN A 206 12.40 14.67 12.56
C GLN A 206 12.47 13.33 13.32
N VAL A 207 13.65 12.72 13.42
CA VAL A 207 13.83 11.35 13.94
C VAL A 207 13.27 11.19 15.35
N SER A 208 13.61 12.09 16.27
CA SER A 208 13.16 11.98 17.67
C SER A 208 11.64 11.97 17.83
N ALA A 209 10.93 12.78 17.04
CA ALA A 209 9.47 12.83 17.07
C ALA A 209 8.85 11.53 16.53
N LEU A 210 9.44 10.97 15.46
CA LEU A 210 8.97 9.71 14.89
C LEU A 210 9.28 8.52 15.82
N GLU A 211 10.43 8.51 16.47
CA GLU A 211 10.78 7.48 17.45
C GLU A 211 9.85 7.52 18.67
N ALA A 212 9.58 8.70 19.23
CA ALA A 212 8.63 8.87 20.32
C ALA A 212 7.20 8.42 19.93
N TYR A 213 6.81 8.68 18.68
CA TYR A 213 5.53 8.24 18.15
C TYR A 213 5.48 6.71 17.99
N ARG A 214 6.54 6.10 17.45
CA ARG A 214 6.67 4.65 17.34
C ARG A 214 6.63 3.98 18.71
N ASP A 215 7.36 4.51 19.69
CA ASP A 215 7.44 3.93 21.04
C ASP A 215 6.08 3.99 21.78
N ARG A 216 5.19 4.89 21.35
CA ARG A 216 3.86 5.05 21.92
C ARG A 216 2.76 4.27 21.17
N TYR A 217 2.86 4.16 19.85
CA TYR A 217 1.79 3.64 18.99
C TYR A 217 2.25 2.59 17.99
N GLY A 218 3.54 2.34 17.91
CA GLY A 218 4.13 1.38 16.99
C GLY A 218 4.15 -0.02 17.57
N MET A 219 3.98 -1.00 16.70
CA MET A 219 4.32 -2.37 17.05
C MET A 219 5.84 -2.48 17.14
N LEU A 220 6.35 -2.89 18.29
CA LEU A 220 7.75 -3.31 18.42
C LEU A 220 7.90 -4.55 17.53
N GLY A 221 8.64 -4.42 16.44
CA GLY A 221 8.73 -5.42 15.40
C GLY A 221 9.10 -6.82 15.93
N GLU A 222 8.37 -7.82 15.43
CA GLU A 222 8.79 -9.21 15.46
C GLU A 222 10.02 -9.45 14.57
#